data_4fc6990311c3385a9e9a7cbe822248bd
#
_entry.id   4fc6990311c3385a9e9a7cbe822248bd
#
_cell.length_a   1.000
_cell.length_b   1.000
_cell.length_c   1.000
_cell.angle_alpha   90.00
_cell.angle_beta   90.00
_cell.angle_gamma   90.00
#
_symmetry.space_group_name_H-M   'P 1'
#
loop_
_entity.id
_entity.type
_entity.pdbx_description
1 polymer ?
#
loop_
_entity_poly.entity_id
_entity_poly.type
_entity_poly.pdbx_seq_one_letter_code
_entity_poly.pdbx_strand_id
1 'polypeptide(L)'
;AVPAPADTLLDKLVAAGGSVYAVGKIADIFAHRGITKHYPASGLDKLFAAALQAVQEAPDNSLVFVNFVDFDSSFGHRRDVEGYGEGLEYFDDRLPELLRLLKQDDLLLVTADHGCDPTWSGSDHTREKIPVLVKILLVRLYYPCGRFLISVRQ
;
A
#
# COMPACT_ATOMS: atom_id res chain seq x y z
N ALA A 1 13.27 -9.71 -9.73
CA ALA A 1 13.71 -8.38 -9.24
C ALA A 1 15.18 -8.42 -8.82
N VAL A 2 15.88 -7.31 -8.91
CA VAL A 2 17.25 -7.17 -8.40
C VAL A 2 17.15 -6.78 -6.92
N PRO A 3 17.84 -7.47 -5.98
CA PRO A 3 17.83 -7.09 -4.59
C PRO A 3 18.36 -5.66 -4.39
N ALA A 4 17.83 -4.97 -3.38
CA ALA A 4 18.35 -3.65 -2.99
C ALA A 4 19.84 -3.77 -2.59
N PRO A 5 20.69 -2.77 -2.92
CA PRO A 5 22.13 -2.82 -2.65
C PRO A 5 22.48 -2.70 -1.17
N ALA A 6 21.53 -2.29 -0.34
CA ALA A 6 21.66 -2.17 1.11
C ALA A 6 20.36 -2.58 1.80
N ASP A 7 20.38 -2.67 3.14
CA ASP A 7 19.20 -2.98 3.92
C ASP A 7 18.15 -1.87 3.79
N THR A 8 16.95 -2.30 3.43
CA THR A 8 15.78 -1.45 3.30
C THR A 8 15.14 -1.20 4.67
N LEU A 9 14.11 -0.33 4.71
CA LEU A 9 13.28 -0.19 5.90
C LEU A 9 12.64 -1.52 6.33
N LEU A 10 12.26 -2.37 5.36
CA LEU A 10 11.63 -3.66 5.62
C LEU A 10 12.60 -4.61 6.34
N ASP A 11 13.85 -4.68 5.85
CA ASP A 11 14.90 -5.48 6.49
C ASP A 11 15.16 -5.02 7.93
N LYS A 12 15.25 -3.70 8.12
CA LYS A 12 15.49 -3.09 9.45
C LYS A 12 14.35 -3.33 10.42
N LEU A 13 13.09 -3.26 9.95
CA LEU A 13 11.93 -3.52 10.79
C LEU A 13 11.92 -4.97 11.27
N VAL A 14 12.15 -5.91 10.36
CA VAL A 14 12.20 -7.35 10.72
C VAL A 14 13.38 -7.64 11.67
N ALA A 15 14.55 -7.06 11.41
CA ALA A 15 15.71 -7.18 12.29
C ALA A 15 15.46 -6.62 13.71
N ALA A 16 14.58 -5.61 13.82
CA ALA A 16 14.16 -5.04 15.10
C ALA A 16 13.02 -5.83 15.79
N GLY A 17 12.64 -7.00 15.26
CA GLY A 17 11.58 -7.85 15.82
C GLY A 17 10.16 -7.48 15.38
N GLY A 18 10.01 -6.56 14.43
CA GLY A 18 8.74 -6.25 13.79
C GLY A 18 8.40 -7.21 12.66
N SER A 19 7.26 -7.00 12.01
CA SER A 19 6.78 -7.84 10.92
C SER A 19 6.37 -7.01 9.70
N VAL A 20 6.55 -7.56 8.50
CA VAL A 20 6.13 -6.96 7.23
C VAL A 20 5.16 -7.88 6.51
N TYR A 21 3.96 -7.39 6.29
CA TYR A 21 2.85 -8.05 5.59
C TYR A 21 2.70 -7.37 4.23
N ALA A 22 3.17 -8.03 3.18
CA ALA A 22 3.19 -7.49 1.83
C ALA A 22 1.98 -7.96 1.02
N VAL A 23 1.25 -7.03 0.40
CA VAL A 23 0.09 -7.32 -0.45
C VAL A 23 0.36 -6.87 -1.89
N GLY A 24 0.01 -7.72 -2.85
CA GLY A 24 0.22 -7.47 -4.26
C GLY A 24 1.69 -7.59 -4.66
N LYS A 25 2.20 -6.64 -5.44
CA LYS A 25 3.57 -6.67 -5.99
C LYS A 25 4.68 -6.29 -5.00
N ILE A 26 4.36 -5.90 -3.78
CA ILE A 26 5.38 -5.42 -2.82
C ILE A 26 6.49 -6.45 -2.61
N ALA A 27 6.15 -7.72 -2.41
CA ALA A 27 7.17 -8.76 -2.23
C ALA A 27 8.10 -8.89 -3.43
N ASP A 28 7.58 -8.79 -4.65
CA ASP A 28 8.39 -8.87 -5.88
C ASP A 28 9.29 -7.63 -6.05
N ILE A 29 8.78 -6.43 -5.73
CA ILE A 29 9.56 -5.18 -5.77
C ILE A 29 10.78 -5.27 -4.86
N PHE A 30 10.62 -5.82 -3.67
CA PHE A 30 11.71 -5.98 -2.69
C PHE A 30 12.45 -7.31 -2.80
N ALA A 31 12.27 -8.07 -3.90
CA ALA A 31 12.91 -9.38 -4.12
C ALA A 31 12.72 -10.34 -2.92
N HIS A 32 11.55 -10.29 -2.29
CA HIS A 32 11.15 -11.03 -1.09
C HIS A 32 12.01 -10.78 0.15
N ARG A 33 12.87 -9.76 0.16
CA ARG A 33 13.68 -9.39 1.32
C ARG A 33 12.86 -8.57 2.32
N GLY A 34 13.06 -8.83 3.61
CA GLY A 34 12.38 -8.11 4.68
C GLY A 34 10.85 -8.33 4.71
N ILE A 35 10.34 -9.42 4.13
CA ILE A 35 8.93 -9.78 4.08
C ILE A 35 8.66 -10.94 5.04
N THR A 36 7.77 -10.72 6.01
CA THR A 36 7.34 -11.76 6.96
C THR A 36 6.23 -12.62 6.37
N LYS A 37 5.25 -11.99 5.72
CA LYS A 37 4.12 -12.68 5.08
C LYS A 37 3.73 -11.98 3.78
N HIS A 38 3.42 -12.77 2.74
CA HIS A 38 3.00 -12.26 1.44
C HIS A 38 1.59 -12.74 1.09
N TYR A 39 0.78 -11.80 0.59
CA TYR A 39 -0.56 -12.02 0.07
C TYR A 39 -0.56 -11.69 -1.43
N PRO A 40 -0.33 -12.68 -2.30
CA PRO A 40 -0.37 -12.47 -3.75
C PRO A 40 -1.80 -12.18 -4.18
N ALA A 41 -2.01 -11.03 -4.81
CA ALA A 41 -3.31 -10.61 -5.34
C ALA A 41 -3.12 -9.71 -6.56
N SER A 42 -4.11 -9.70 -7.44
CA SER A 42 -4.17 -8.87 -8.64
C SER A 42 -5.64 -8.51 -8.91
N GLY A 43 -5.89 -7.28 -9.32
CA GLY A 43 -7.21 -6.68 -9.46
C GLY A 43 -7.67 -6.03 -8.15
N LEU A 44 -8.29 -4.84 -8.26
CA LEU A 44 -8.65 -3.99 -7.11
C LEU A 44 -9.41 -4.75 -6.02
N ASP A 45 -10.39 -5.57 -6.40
CA ASP A 45 -11.23 -6.32 -5.46
C ASP A 45 -10.42 -7.32 -4.62
N LYS A 46 -9.56 -8.11 -5.27
CA LYS A 46 -8.71 -9.11 -4.60
C LYS A 46 -7.61 -8.43 -3.77
N LEU A 47 -7.03 -7.34 -4.27
CA LEU A 47 -6.04 -6.56 -3.54
C LEU A 47 -6.65 -5.95 -2.27
N PHE A 48 -7.87 -5.42 -2.37
CA PHE A 48 -8.55 -4.86 -1.21
C PHE A 48 -8.91 -5.94 -0.18
N ALA A 49 -9.45 -7.07 -0.63
CA ALA A 49 -9.73 -8.20 0.26
C ALA A 49 -8.47 -8.72 0.96
N ALA A 50 -7.36 -8.86 0.22
CA ALA A 50 -6.07 -9.26 0.78
C ALA A 50 -5.51 -8.21 1.77
N ALA A 51 -5.73 -6.92 1.51
CA ALA A 51 -5.35 -5.84 2.43
C ALA A 51 -6.12 -5.92 3.75
N LEU A 52 -7.43 -6.13 3.70
CA LEU A 52 -8.25 -6.34 4.90
C LEU A 52 -7.78 -7.55 5.70
N GLN A 53 -7.51 -8.67 5.03
CA GLN A 53 -6.99 -9.87 5.66
C GLN A 53 -5.62 -9.62 6.32
N ALA A 54 -4.71 -8.96 5.62
CA ALA A 54 -3.38 -8.63 6.14
C ALA A 54 -3.47 -7.75 7.39
N VAL A 55 -4.36 -6.74 7.40
CA VAL A 55 -4.59 -5.88 8.57
C VAL A 55 -5.17 -6.66 9.74
N GLN A 56 -6.11 -7.59 9.49
CA GLN A 56 -6.69 -8.42 10.57
C GLN A 56 -5.66 -9.37 11.22
N GLU A 57 -4.75 -9.91 10.42
CA GLU A 57 -3.78 -10.90 10.87
C GLU A 57 -2.49 -10.30 11.42
N ALA A 58 -2.16 -9.06 11.04
CA ALA A 58 -0.92 -8.42 11.42
C ALA A 58 -0.86 -8.15 12.94
N PRO A 59 0.19 -8.63 13.64
CA PRO A 59 0.40 -8.29 15.05
C PRO A 59 0.80 -6.81 15.21
N ASP A 60 0.87 -6.35 16.45
CA ASP A 60 1.46 -5.04 16.75
C ASP A 60 2.93 -4.99 16.30
N ASN A 61 3.49 -3.81 16.11
CA ASN A 61 4.81 -3.58 15.50
C ASN A 61 4.94 -4.12 14.07
N SER A 62 3.86 -4.09 13.29
CA SER A 62 3.83 -4.53 11.91
C SER A 62 3.72 -3.38 10.93
N LEU A 63 4.27 -3.59 9.75
CA LEU A 63 4.00 -2.82 8.55
C LEU A 63 3.14 -3.67 7.61
N VAL A 64 1.91 -3.25 7.34
CA VAL A 64 1.10 -3.79 6.25
C VAL A 64 1.31 -2.89 5.04
N PHE A 65 1.96 -3.42 4.01
CA PHE A 65 2.34 -2.68 2.81
C PHE A 65 1.57 -3.20 1.60
N VAL A 66 0.73 -2.36 1.03
CA VAL A 66 -0.20 -2.72 -0.05
C VAL A 66 0.11 -1.91 -1.30
N ASN A 67 0.17 -2.58 -2.45
CA ASN A 67 0.29 -1.95 -3.76
C ASN A 67 -0.97 -2.20 -4.59
N PHE A 68 -1.75 -1.16 -4.84
CA PHE A 68 -2.91 -1.18 -5.73
C PHE A 68 -2.46 -0.87 -7.17
N VAL A 69 -1.79 -1.83 -7.77
CA VAL A 69 -1.12 -1.70 -9.06
C VAL A 69 -2.05 -1.41 -10.25
N ASP A 70 -3.35 -1.63 -10.11
CA ASP A 70 -4.32 -1.42 -11.18
C ASP A 70 -4.38 0.03 -11.64
N PHE A 71 -4.16 0.99 -10.73
CA PHE A 71 -4.11 2.42 -11.08
C PHE A 71 -2.99 2.75 -12.06
N ASP A 72 -1.88 2.02 -12.00
CA ASP A 72 -0.78 2.11 -12.97
C ASP A 72 -1.04 1.22 -14.20
N SER A 73 -1.08 -0.09 -14.00
CA SER A 73 -0.99 -1.07 -15.07
C SER A 73 -2.28 -1.24 -15.87
N SER A 74 -3.45 -1.11 -15.23
CA SER A 74 -4.76 -1.35 -15.86
C SER A 74 -5.39 -0.07 -16.36
N PHE A 75 -5.19 1.05 -15.68
CA PHE A 75 -5.82 2.33 -16.01
C PHE A 75 -4.83 3.38 -16.52
N GLY A 76 -3.77 3.67 -15.78
CA GLY A 76 -2.80 4.71 -16.09
C GLY A 76 -2.10 4.51 -17.43
N HIS A 77 -1.34 3.44 -17.57
CA HIS A 77 -0.62 3.11 -18.83
C HIS A 77 -1.54 2.85 -20.02
N ARG A 78 -2.77 2.44 -19.78
CA ARG A 78 -3.78 2.20 -20.82
C ARG A 78 -4.61 3.43 -21.17
N ARG A 79 -4.40 4.53 -20.45
CA ARG A 79 -5.16 5.78 -20.63
C ARG A 79 -6.67 5.58 -20.49
N ASP A 80 -7.05 4.68 -19.60
CA ASP A 80 -8.43 4.39 -19.24
C ASP A 80 -8.88 5.35 -18.14
N VAL A 81 -9.35 6.53 -18.55
CA VAL A 81 -9.79 7.60 -17.64
C VAL A 81 -11.01 7.15 -16.83
N GLU A 82 -11.96 6.47 -17.49
CA GLU A 82 -13.19 6.00 -16.87
C GLU A 82 -12.88 4.93 -15.81
N GLY A 83 -12.11 3.90 -16.16
CA GLY A 83 -11.71 2.85 -15.23
C GLY A 83 -10.84 3.39 -14.07
N TYR A 84 -10.03 4.44 -14.30
CA TYR A 84 -9.29 5.10 -13.23
C TYR A 84 -10.23 5.78 -12.23
N GLY A 85 -11.25 6.50 -12.73
CA GLY A 85 -12.28 7.14 -11.91
C GLY A 85 -13.09 6.12 -11.10
N GLU A 86 -13.62 5.10 -11.77
CA GLU A 86 -14.35 3.99 -11.13
C GLU A 86 -13.49 3.27 -10.07
N GLY A 87 -12.20 3.09 -10.35
CA GLY A 87 -11.26 2.51 -9.37
C GLY A 87 -11.09 3.36 -8.13
N LEU A 88 -11.07 4.70 -8.26
CA LEU A 88 -11.02 5.61 -7.11
C LEU A 88 -12.31 5.55 -6.29
N GLU A 89 -13.46 5.57 -6.95
CA GLU A 89 -14.77 5.45 -6.30
C GLU A 89 -14.88 4.11 -5.56
N TYR A 90 -14.51 3.01 -6.21
CA TYR A 90 -14.45 1.69 -5.58
C TYR A 90 -13.57 1.67 -4.33
N PHE A 91 -12.38 2.30 -4.39
CA PHE A 91 -11.49 2.38 -3.23
C PHE A 91 -12.10 3.19 -2.10
N ASP A 92 -12.75 4.31 -2.42
CA ASP A 92 -13.39 5.19 -1.43
C ASP A 92 -14.56 4.48 -0.74
N ASP A 93 -15.41 3.80 -1.50
CA ASP A 93 -16.55 3.02 -0.99
C ASP A 93 -16.10 1.89 -0.03
N ARG A 94 -14.94 1.29 -0.29
CA ARG A 94 -14.39 0.21 0.54
C ARG A 94 -13.54 0.71 1.72
N LEU A 95 -13.05 1.95 1.66
CA LEU A 95 -12.17 2.52 2.69
C LEU A 95 -12.76 2.44 4.11
N PRO A 96 -14.08 2.63 4.35
CA PRO A 96 -14.67 2.45 5.66
C PRO A 96 -14.48 1.06 6.27
N GLU A 97 -14.38 0.00 5.45
CA GLU A 97 -14.11 -1.36 5.95
C GLU A 97 -12.72 -1.44 6.56
N LEU A 98 -11.72 -0.87 5.87
CA LEU A 98 -10.35 -0.78 6.36
C LEU A 98 -10.26 0.06 7.65
N LEU A 99 -10.92 1.22 7.66
CA LEU A 99 -10.89 2.14 8.80
C LEU A 99 -11.47 1.51 10.08
N ARG A 100 -12.44 0.59 9.97
CA ARG A 100 -13.01 -0.13 11.12
C ARG A 100 -12.06 -1.16 11.73
N LEU A 101 -11.07 -1.64 10.97
CA LEU A 101 -10.06 -2.60 11.43
C LEU A 101 -8.89 -1.94 12.14
N LEU A 102 -8.73 -0.62 12.00
CA LEU A 102 -7.63 0.11 12.62
C LEU A 102 -7.84 0.20 14.12
N LYS A 103 -6.78 -0.11 14.86
CA LYS A 103 -6.68 0.10 16.31
C LYS A 103 -6.32 1.56 16.61
N GLN A 104 -6.41 1.94 17.88
CA GLN A 104 -6.21 3.30 18.35
C GLN A 104 -4.80 3.85 18.00
N ASP A 105 -3.78 3.00 18.06
CA ASP A 105 -2.37 3.38 17.84
C ASP A 105 -1.89 3.05 16.41
N ASP A 106 -2.80 2.66 15.51
CA ASP A 106 -2.46 2.39 14.11
C ASP A 106 -2.32 3.69 13.31
N LEU A 107 -1.38 3.70 12.38
CA LEU A 107 -1.18 4.76 11.39
C LEU A 107 -1.54 4.24 10.00
N LEU A 108 -2.50 4.88 9.34
CA LEU A 108 -2.79 4.67 7.92
C LEU A 108 -2.14 5.79 7.09
N LEU A 109 -1.35 5.39 6.12
CA LEU A 109 -0.79 6.27 5.09
C LEU A 109 -1.27 5.79 3.71
N VAL A 110 -1.92 6.69 2.95
CA VAL A 110 -2.28 6.45 1.54
C VAL A 110 -1.48 7.43 0.69
N THR A 111 -0.69 6.90 -0.23
CA THR A 111 0.19 7.68 -1.09
C THR A 111 0.38 6.99 -2.45
N ALA A 112 1.19 7.58 -3.31
CA ALA A 112 1.68 6.96 -4.55
C ALA A 112 3.20 7.11 -4.63
N ASP A 113 3.86 6.29 -5.42
CA ASP A 113 5.31 6.36 -5.70
C ASP A 113 5.62 7.28 -6.89
N HIS A 114 4.68 7.44 -7.82
CA HIS A 114 4.76 8.37 -8.96
C HIS A 114 3.37 8.78 -9.46
N GLY A 115 3.33 9.67 -10.44
CA GLY A 115 2.12 10.02 -11.18
C GLY A 115 1.92 9.09 -12.38
N CYS A 116 0.68 8.84 -12.74
CA CYS A 116 0.29 8.17 -13.98
C CYS A 116 -1.06 8.72 -14.45
N ASP A 117 -1.03 9.94 -15.03
CA ASP A 117 -2.25 10.64 -15.50
C ASP A 117 -2.85 9.91 -16.71
N PRO A 118 -4.04 9.34 -16.60
CA PRO A 118 -4.67 8.64 -17.72
C PRO A 118 -5.14 9.57 -18.83
N THR A 119 -5.14 10.88 -18.63
CA THR A 119 -5.50 11.88 -19.66
C THR A 119 -4.30 12.33 -20.50
N TRP A 120 -3.07 11.99 -20.07
CA TRP A 120 -1.85 12.41 -20.76
C TRP A 120 -1.60 11.58 -22.04
N SER A 121 -0.89 12.16 -23.02
CA SER A 121 -0.50 11.44 -24.25
C SER A 121 0.59 10.40 -23.98
N GLY A 122 0.62 9.34 -24.81
CA GLY A 122 1.60 8.25 -24.66
C GLY A 122 1.27 7.29 -23.53
N SER A 123 2.17 6.38 -23.20
CA SER A 123 1.96 5.31 -22.21
C SER A 123 2.92 5.36 -21.02
N ASP A 124 3.76 6.41 -20.93
CA ASP A 124 4.74 6.53 -19.85
C ASP A 124 4.12 7.11 -18.57
N HIS A 125 4.83 6.97 -17.46
CA HIS A 125 4.50 7.65 -16.22
C HIS A 125 4.55 9.17 -16.40
N THR A 126 3.79 9.87 -15.57
CA THR A 126 3.68 11.32 -15.62
C THR A 126 4.19 11.96 -14.31
N ARG A 127 4.27 13.29 -14.25
CA ARG A 127 5.00 13.99 -13.18
C ARG A 127 4.09 14.80 -12.25
N GLU A 128 2.87 14.33 -12.05
CA GLU A 128 1.92 14.95 -11.12
C GLU A 128 2.40 14.79 -9.69
N LYS A 129 1.91 15.69 -8.84
CA LYS A 129 2.09 15.56 -7.39
C LYS A 129 1.27 14.36 -6.91
N ILE A 130 1.92 13.51 -6.11
CA ILE A 130 1.24 12.37 -5.47
C ILE A 130 0.46 12.83 -4.25
N PRO A 131 -0.66 12.16 -3.90
CA PRO A 131 -1.35 12.39 -2.64
C PRO A 131 -0.52 11.86 -1.46
N VAL A 132 -0.65 12.51 -0.32
CA VAL A 132 -0.18 11.98 0.97
C VAL A 132 -1.31 12.18 1.97
N LEU A 133 -2.08 11.14 2.22
CA LEU A 133 -3.18 11.14 3.16
C LEU A 133 -2.79 10.34 4.39
N VAL A 134 -2.90 10.94 5.56
CA VAL A 134 -2.50 10.33 6.83
C VAL A 134 -3.69 10.32 7.77
N LYS A 135 -4.02 9.17 8.33
CA LYS A 135 -4.98 9.03 9.42
C LYS A 135 -4.31 8.45 10.65
N ILE A 136 -4.37 9.22 11.73
CA ILE A 136 -3.93 8.83 13.08
C ILE A 136 -5.17 8.91 13.97
N LEU A 137 -5.51 7.83 14.67
CA LEU A 137 -6.66 7.82 15.59
C LEU A 137 -6.32 8.45 16.94
N LEU A 138 -5.06 8.29 17.41
CA LEU A 138 -4.53 8.98 18.58
C LEU A 138 -3.00 9.05 18.52
N VAL A 139 -2.43 10.24 18.73
CA VAL A 139 -0.97 10.37 18.89
C VAL A 139 -0.66 10.20 20.36
N ARG A 140 -0.16 9.03 20.75
CA ARG A 140 0.62 8.90 21.98
C ARG A 140 2.05 9.32 21.68
N LEU A 141 2.49 10.44 22.26
CA LEU A 141 3.84 10.99 22.07
C LEU A 141 4.98 10.13 22.65
N TYR A 142 4.67 8.96 23.20
CA TYR A 142 5.65 8.06 23.81
C TYR A 142 5.37 6.60 23.40
N TYR A 143 6.24 6.07 22.54
CA TYR A 143 6.29 4.68 22.03
C TYR A 143 5.06 4.20 21.25
N PRO A 144 5.10 4.26 19.93
CA PRO A 144 4.06 3.64 19.11
C PRO A 144 4.18 2.10 19.19
N CYS A 145 3.20 1.49 19.81
CA CYS A 145 3.01 0.04 19.82
C CYS A 145 1.89 -0.35 18.82
N GLY A 146 1.77 0.38 17.72
CA GLY A 146 0.72 0.20 16.71
C GLY A 146 1.24 -0.44 15.43
N ARG A 147 0.36 -0.53 14.46
CA ARG A 147 0.66 -1.01 13.10
C ARG A 147 0.75 0.16 12.13
N PHE A 148 1.63 0.04 11.15
CA PHE A 148 1.69 0.96 10.02
C PHE A 148 1.03 0.31 8.81
N LEU A 149 0.07 0.99 8.23
CA LEU A 149 -0.51 0.62 6.95
C LEU A 149 -0.08 1.66 5.92
N ILE A 150 0.75 1.25 4.99
CA ILE A 150 1.11 2.05 3.82
C ILE A 150 0.37 1.47 2.63
N SER A 151 -0.56 2.25 2.09
CA SER A 151 -1.18 1.96 0.80
C SER A 151 -0.51 2.84 -0.24
N VAL A 152 0.14 2.23 -1.21
CA VAL A 152 0.72 2.92 -2.36
C VAL A 152 -0.28 2.80 -3.50
N ARG A 153 -0.81 3.95 -3.94
CA ARG A 153 -1.51 4.08 -5.21
C ARG A 153 -0.45 4.49 -6.24
N GLN A 154 -0.35 3.74 -7.28
CA GLN A 154 0.41 4.12 -8.47
C GLN A 154 -0.43 4.97 -9.39
#